data_5334cc29ab7fcf8980d31086c1835c5a
#
_entry.id   5334cc29ab7fcf8980d31086c1835c5a
#
_cell.length_a   1.000
_cell.length_b   1.000
_cell.length_c   1.000
_cell.angle_alpha   90.00
_cell.angle_beta   90.00
_cell.angle_gamma   90.00
#
_symmetry.space_group_name_H-M   'P 1'
#
loop_
_entity.id
_entity.type
_entity.pdbx_description
1 polymer ?
#
loop_
_entity_poly.entity_id
_entity_poly.type
_entity_poly.pdbx_seq_one_letter_code
_entity_poly.pdbx_strand_id
1 'polypeptide(L)'
;MTEYEFSGKTVEEAVETGLKTMGLERDKADVTVLDEGKKGGFLSRGIPARVRISRKRTDGERAVDFLEGMFKLLDVTATTELEENDEHTVINVVTPKSYALIGHRGEVLDALQVLAGAVANIGREEYKRVVVDCEQYREHREQTLKRLANKLAEKAVRLGRKVSLEPMTPYERRIIHATLADSAEVKTASEGKEPNRYIVVIPNNLKPGADRERRGGKPRFDKPRYRSDRRDGYEKKEGYEKREGKGGYDRRRGDRRRDDKPRASGLPRSQRQPFFGTFLGNSNDVKKDEDKQD
;
A
#
# COMPACT_ATOMS: atom_id res chain seq x y z
N MET A 1 6.06 -27.01 4.25
CA MET A 1 5.98 -27.36 5.69
C MET A 1 6.49 -28.75 5.86
N THR A 2 7.36 -28.95 6.81
CA THR A 2 7.77 -30.30 7.20
C THR A 2 6.85 -30.76 8.32
N GLU A 3 5.85 -31.54 7.97
CA GLU A 3 4.98 -32.23 8.91
C GLU A 3 5.55 -33.64 9.14
N TYR A 4 5.65 -34.05 10.38
CA TYR A 4 6.16 -35.37 10.75
C TYR A 4 5.07 -36.14 11.48
N GLU A 5 4.92 -37.42 11.12
CA GLU A 5 3.99 -38.32 11.80
C GLU A 5 4.75 -39.17 12.79
N PHE A 6 4.24 -39.25 14.01
CA PHE A 6 4.77 -40.05 15.08
C PHE A 6 3.70 -41.02 15.60
N SER A 7 4.15 -42.18 16.07
CA SER A 7 3.25 -43.22 16.63
C SER A 7 3.74 -43.63 18.02
N GLY A 8 2.79 -43.89 18.91
CA GLY A 8 3.02 -44.35 20.26
C GLY A 8 1.91 -45.27 20.75
N LYS A 9 2.06 -45.84 21.93
CA LYS A 9 0.99 -46.65 22.56
C LYS A 9 -0.18 -45.77 22.99
N THR A 10 0.10 -44.52 23.33
CA THR A 10 -0.90 -43.50 23.67
C THR A 10 -0.60 -42.21 22.85
N VAL A 11 -1.58 -41.32 22.75
CA VAL A 11 -1.41 -40.03 22.12
C VAL A 11 -0.30 -39.21 22.80
N GLU A 12 -0.23 -39.27 24.13
CA GLU A 12 0.77 -38.54 24.93
C GLU A 12 2.19 -39.04 24.62
N GLU A 13 2.39 -40.38 24.57
CA GLU A 13 3.69 -41.00 24.23
C GLU A 13 4.12 -40.64 22.81
N ALA A 14 3.18 -40.63 21.85
CA ALA A 14 3.45 -40.24 20.48
C ALA A 14 3.87 -38.75 20.37
N VAL A 15 3.20 -37.86 21.13
CA VAL A 15 3.52 -36.43 21.19
C VAL A 15 4.90 -36.22 21.83
N GLU A 16 5.17 -36.81 22.98
CA GLU A 16 6.47 -36.68 23.64
C GLU A 16 7.63 -37.17 22.78
N THR A 17 7.43 -38.31 22.11
CA THR A 17 8.45 -38.89 21.22
C THR A 17 8.71 -37.92 20.04
N GLY A 18 7.64 -37.36 19.46
CA GLY A 18 7.75 -36.43 18.38
C GLY A 18 8.43 -35.11 18.77
N LEU A 19 8.04 -34.52 19.91
CA LEU A 19 8.65 -33.31 20.44
C LEU A 19 10.14 -33.49 20.75
N LYS A 20 10.52 -34.63 21.37
CA LYS A 20 11.92 -34.97 21.66
C LYS A 20 12.72 -35.12 20.34
N THR A 21 12.15 -35.81 19.35
CA THR A 21 12.82 -36.04 18.06
C THR A 21 13.02 -34.74 17.28
N MET A 22 12.05 -33.83 17.35
CA MET A 22 12.11 -32.51 16.67
C MET A 22 12.85 -31.45 17.49
N GLY A 23 13.17 -31.71 18.76
CA GLY A 23 13.81 -30.71 19.64
C GLY A 23 12.92 -29.50 19.92
N LEU A 24 11.61 -29.69 19.90
CA LEU A 24 10.62 -28.59 20.06
C LEU A 24 9.98 -28.65 21.45
N GLU A 25 9.75 -27.50 22.03
CA GLU A 25 8.87 -27.32 23.19
C GLU A 25 7.39 -27.45 22.74
N ARG A 26 6.52 -27.92 23.65
CA ARG A 26 5.12 -28.15 23.34
C ARG A 26 4.40 -26.89 22.86
N ASP A 27 4.75 -25.72 23.39
CA ASP A 27 4.16 -24.43 23.06
C ASP A 27 4.52 -23.94 21.63
N LYS A 28 5.64 -24.48 21.12
CA LYS A 28 6.15 -24.19 19.76
C LYS A 28 5.75 -25.21 18.71
N ALA A 29 4.95 -26.23 19.13
CA ALA A 29 4.49 -27.28 18.26
C ALA A 29 2.98 -27.24 18.06
N ASP A 30 2.55 -27.47 16.81
CA ASP A 30 1.16 -27.74 16.46
C ASP A 30 0.97 -29.24 16.33
N VAL A 31 0.06 -29.77 17.12
CA VAL A 31 -0.15 -31.23 17.26
C VAL A 31 -1.55 -31.57 16.77
N THR A 32 -1.64 -32.37 15.73
CA THR A 32 -2.90 -32.92 15.22
C THR A 32 -2.96 -34.41 15.48
N VAL A 33 -3.97 -34.88 16.22
CA VAL A 33 -4.20 -36.30 16.46
C VAL A 33 -4.86 -36.88 15.20
N LEU A 34 -4.16 -37.84 14.56
CA LEU A 34 -4.68 -38.55 13.38
C LEU A 34 -5.46 -39.80 13.79
N ASP A 35 -4.98 -40.51 14.82
CA ASP A 35 -5.61 -41.71 15.37
C ASP A 35 -5.33 -41.79 16.88
N GLU A 36 -6.36 -41.93 17.68
CA GLU A 36 -6.24 -42.04 19.14
C GLU A 36 -5.66 -43.39 19.60
N GLY A 37 -5.63 -44.39 18.70
CA GLY A 37 -5.22 -45.75 19.03
C GLY A 37 -6.23 -46.52 19.89
N LYS A 38 -6.04 -47.80 20.01
CA LYS A 38 -6.84 -48.67 20.91
C LYS A 38 -5.92 -49.59 21.69
N LYS A 39 -6.10 -49.65 23.01
CA LYS A 39 -5.38 -50.60 23.85
C LYS A 39 -5.75 -52.03 23.40
N GLY A 40 -4.73 -52.85 23.16
CA GLY A 40 -4.92 -54.27 22.89
C GLY A 40 -5.52 -54.97 24.11
N GLY A 41 -6.49 -55.87 23.85
CA GLY A 41 -7.00 -56.79 24.87
C GLY A 41 -6.19 -58.10 24.87
N PHE A 42 -6.54 -59.03 25.75
CA PHE A 42 -5.85 -60.31 25.92
C PHE A 42 -5.72 -61.15 24.64
N LEU A 43 -6.60 -60.93 23.64
CA LEU A 43 -6.64 -61.63 22.37
C LEU A 43 -6.54 -60.70 21.14
N SER A 44 -6.40 -59.39 21.32
CA SER A 44 -6.35 -58.42 20.20
C SER A 44 -5.09 -57.56 20.27
N ARG A 45 -4.44 -57.40 19.12
CA ARG A 45 -3.29 -56.49 18.96
C ARG A 45 -3.80 -55.04 19.05
N GLY A 46 -3.23 -54.23 19.95
CA GLY A 46 -3.59 -52.79 20.02
C GLY A 46 -3.27 -52.04 18.72
N ILE A 47 -4.02 -50.99 18.46
CA ILE A 47 -3.75 -50.05 17.37
C ILE A 47 -2.96 -48.90 17.99
N PRO A 48 -1.76 -48.55 17.48
CA PRO A 48 -0.98 -47.43 18.00
C PRO A 48 -1.69 -46.11 17.74
N ALA A 49 -1.58 -45.16 18.64
CA ALA A 49 -1.97 -43.77 18.40
C ALA A 49 -1.02 -43.13 17.39
N ARG A 50 -1.56 -42.25 16.53
CA ARG A 50 -0.79 -41.49 15.55
C ARG A 50 -1.05 -40.02 15.73
N VAL A 51 0.01 -39.23 15.74
CA VAL A 51 -0.04 -37.79 15.84
C VAL A 51 0.80 -37.18 14.71
N ARG A 52 0.36 -36.08 14.21
CA ARG A 52 1.11 -35.25 13.27
C ARG A 52 1.60 -34.03 14.04
N ILE A 53 2.88 -33.77 14.00
CA ILE A 53 3.52 -32.64 14.67
C ILE A 53 4.19 -31.78 13.64
N SER A 54 3.90 -30.46 13.68
CA SER A 54 4.58 -29.44 12.90
C SER A 54 5.03 -28.32 13.84
N ARG A 55 6.04 -27.57 13.42
CA ARG A 55 6.45 -26.38 14.15
C ARG A 55 5.35 -25.31 14.00
N LYS A 56 4.90 -24.75 15.11
CA LYS A 56 3.99 -23.61 15.12
C LYS A 56 4.69 -22.42 14.45
N ARG A 57 4.01 -21.82 13.49
CA ARG A 57 4.54 -20.66 12.80
C ARG A 57 4.53 -19.44 13.70
N THR A 58 5.56 -18.63 13.56
CA THR A 58 5.56 -17.31 14.20
C THR A 58 4.55 -16.38 13.51
N ASP A 59 4.24 -15.28 14.17
CA ASP A 59 3.29 -14.30 13.63
C ASP A 59 3.81 -13.68 12.32
N GLY A 60 5.13 -13.42 12.27
CA GLY A 60 5.81 -12.94 11.08
C GLY A 60 5.79 -13.96 9.94
N GLU A 61 6.06 -15.25 10.24
CA GLU A 61 6.00 -16.34 9.24
C GLU A 61 4.60 -16.47 8.64
N ARG A 62 3.53 -16.31 9.44
CA ARG A 62 2.14 -16.31 8.92
C ARG A 62 1.88 -15.17 7.95
N ALA A 63 2.39 -13.98 8.28
CA ALA A 63 2.26 -12.81 7.41
C ALA A 63 3.05 -12.99 6.10
N VAL A 64 4.26 -13.57 6.16
CA VAL A 64 5.07 -13.89 4.97
C VAL A 64 4.36 -14.89 4.08
N ASP A 65 3.87 -16.01 4.62
CA ASP A 65 3.12 -17.01 3.85
C ASP A 65 1.89 -16.42 3.15
N PHE A 66 1.19 -15.52 3.84
CA PHE A 66 0.06 -14.79 3.27
C PHE A 66 0.49 -13.91 2.10
N LEU A 67 1.56 -13.13 2.27
CA LEU A 67 2.08 -12.25 1.20
C LEU A 67 2.56 -13.06 -0.01
N GLU A 68 3.30 -14.14 0.22
CA GLU A 68 3.77 -15.03 -0.86
C GLU A 68 2.60 -15.68 -1.61
N GLY A 69 1.56 -16.11 -0.87
CA GLY A 69 0.33 -16.60 -1.48
C GLY A 69 -0.34 -15.55 -2.36
N MET A 70 -0.40 -14.30 -1.88
CA MET A 70 -0.94 -13.18 -2.63
C MET A 70 -0.10 -12.85 -3.86
N PHE A 71 1.23 -12.85 -3.75
CA PHE A 71 2.13 -12.60 -4.89
C PHE A 71 1.96 -13.65 -5.99
N LYS A 72 1.78 -14.92 -5.63
CA LYS A 72 1.46 -16.00 -6.57
C LYS A 72 0.15 -15.75 -7.31
N LEU A 73 -0.90 -15.30 -6.59
CA LEU A 73 -2.19 -14.97 -7.20
C LEU A 73 -2.12 -13.77 -8.14
N LEU A 74 -1.22 -12.82 -7.88
CA LEU A 74 -0.99 -11.64 -8.71
C LEU A 74 0.00 -11.89 -9.85
N ASP A 75 0.53 -13.11 -10.00
CA ASP A 75 1.58 -13.47 -10.96
C ASP A 75 2.83 -12.57 -10.83
N VAL A 76 3.22 -12.28 -9.59
CA VAL A 76 4.41 -11.51 -9.25
C VAL A 76 5.42 -12.43 -8.58
N THR A 77 6.59 -12.58 -9.20
CA THR A 77 7.72 -13.25 -8.56
C THR A 77 8.37 -12.29 -7.56
N ALA A 78 8.36 -12.66 -6.30
CA ALA A 78 9.00 -11.88 -5.23
C ALA A 78 9.63 -12.82 -4.20
N THR A 79 10.69 -12.36 -3.56
CA THR A 79 11.30 -12.99 -2.39
C THR A 79 11.07 -12.12 -1.18
N THR A 80 10.84 -12.76 -0.03
CA THR A 80 10.56 -12.08 1.23
C THR A 80 11.68 -12.39 2.22
N GLU A 81 12.15 -11.36 2.90
CA GLU A 81 13.11 -11.44 4.00
C GLU A 81 12.39 -11.01 5.28
N LEU A 82 12.40 -11.88 6.29
CA LEU A 82 11.73 -11.65 7.56
C LEU A 82 12.73 -11.30 8.66
N GLU A 83 12.54 -10.15 9.28
CA GLU A 83 13.20 -9.75 10.52
C GLU A 83 12.14 -9.61 11.61
N GLU A 84 12.19 -10.45 12.64
CA GLU A 84 11.19 -10.49 13.69
C GLU A 84 11.82 -10.29 15.07
N ASN A 85 11.27 -9.32 15.81
CA ASN A 85 11.59 -9.05 17.20
C ASN A 85 10.30 -9.14 18.04
N ASP A 86 10.44 -9.02 19.38
CA ASP A 86 9.28 -9.05 20.26
C ASP A 86 8.30 -7.89 20.02
N GLU A 87 8.81 -6.72 19.68
CA GLU A 87 8.00 -5.49 19.51
C GLU A 87 7.45 -5.30 18.10
N HIS A 88 8.20 -5.72 17.07
CA HIS A 88 7.84 -5.49 15.68
C HIS A 88 8.34 -6.59 14.74
N THR A 89 7.68 -6.69 13.64
CA THR A 89 8.05 -7.57 12.51
C THR A 89 8.28 -6.71 11.27
N VAL A 90 9.42 -6.89 10.61
CA VAL A 90 9.76 -6.23 9.35
C VAL A 90 9.83 -7.29 8.25
N ILE A 91 9.13 -7.06 7.16
CA ILE A 91 9.11 -7.93 5.98
C ILE A 91 9.61 -7.11 4.80
N ASN A 92 10.82 -7.41 4.34
CA ASN A 92 11.39 -6.81 3.16
C ASN A 92 11.06 -7.65 1.93
N VAL A 93 10.53 -7.00 0.89
CA VAL A 93 10.13 -7.65 -0.36
C VAL A 93 11.06 -7.22 -1.48
N VAL A 94 11.65 -8.19 -2.16
CA VAL A 94 12.52 -7.96 -3.33
C VAL A 94 11.87 -8.58 -4.57
N THR A 95 11.69 -7.80 -5.64
CA THR A 95 11.02 -8.25 -6.85
C THR A 95 11.48 -7.47 -8.08
N PRO A 96 11.65 -8.12 -9.25
CA PRO A 96 11.93 -7.41 -10.50
C PRO A 96 10.76 -6.53 -10.98
N LYS A 97 9.55 -6.74 -10.44
CA LYS A 97 8.34 -5.96 -10.77
C LYS A 97 7.91 -5.09 -9.58
N SER A 98 8.84 -4.40 -8.92
CA SER A 98 8.57 -3.60 -7.72
C SER A 98 7.42 -2.58 -7.89
N TYR A 99 7.26 -2.02 -9.08
CA TYR A 99 6.15 -1.11 -9.39
C TYR A 99 4.75 -1.72 -9.17
N ALA A 100 4.60 -3.04 -9.35
CA ALA A 100 3.31 -3.72 -9.16
C ALA A 100 2.95 -3.85 -7.68
N LEU A 101 3.95 -4.08 -6.82
CA LEU A 101 3.76 -4.22 -5.37
C LEU A 101 3.77 -2.86 -4.64
N ILE A 102 4.44 -1.87 -5.18
CA ILE A 102 4.42 -0.51 -4.64
C ILE A 102 3.11 0.20 -5.02
N GLY A 103 2.72 0.08 -6.31
CA GLY A 103 1.56 0.78 -6.84
C GLY A 103 1.76 2.29 -6.99
N HIS A 104 0.65 3.02 -7.15
CA HIS A 104 0.70 4.47 -7.26
C HIS A 104 1.07 5.09 -5.91
N ARG A 105 2.29 5.65 -5.80
CA ARG A 105 2.81 6.33 -4.59
C ARG A 105 2.85 5.48 -3.32
N GLY A 106 2.92 4.16 -3.46
CA GLY A 106 2.97 3.25 -2.32
C GLY A 106 1.61 2.77 -1.82
N GLU A 107 0.51 3.09 -2.50
CA GLU A 107 -0.84 2.70 -2.07
C GLU A 107 -1.02 1.17 -1.97
N VAL A 108 -0.44 0.42 -2.91
CA VAL A 108 -0.51 -1.06 -2.87
C VAL A 108 0.36 -1.58 -1.72
N LEU A 109 1.55 -1.02 -1.53
CA LEU A 109 2.46 -1.41 -0.46
C LEU A 109 1.82 -1.16 0.93
N ASP A 110 1.14 -0.02 1.09
CA ASP A 110 0.42 0.29 2.32
C ASP A 110 -0.76 -0.68 2.56
N ALA A 111 -1.48 -1.06 1.51
CA ALA A 111 -2.54 -2.06 1.60
C ALA A 111 -2.00 -3.45 1.97
N LEU A 112 -0.89 -3.88 1.36
CA LEU A 112 -0.21 -5.14 1.70
C LEU A 112 0.24 -5.15 3.16
N GLN A 113 0.79 -4.04 3.66
CA GLN A 113 1.18 -3.91 5.07
C GLN A 113 0.00 -4.05 6.03
N VAL A 114 -1.15 -3.42 5.72
CA VAL A 114 -2.36 -3.54 6.53
C VAL A 114 -2.85 -4.99 6.59
N LEU A 115 -2.87 -5.68 5.45
CA LEU A 115 -3.30 -7.08 5.37
C LEU A 115 -2.33 -8.01 6.10
N ALA A 116 -1.02 -7.84 5.90
CA ALA A 116 0.01 -8.60 6.60
C ALA A 116 -0.09 -8.39 8.12
N GLY A 117 -0.29 -7.15 8.56
CA GLY A 117 -0.51 -6.82 9.96
C GLY A 117 -1.76 -7.49 10.55
N ALA A 118 -2.86 -7.53 9.80
CA ALA A 118 -4.07 -8.22 10.23
C ALA A 118 -3.84 -9.72 10.40
N VAL A 119 -3.14 -10.37 9.46
CA VAL A 119 -2.84 -11.81 9.51
C VAL A 119 -1.88 -12.16 10.66
N ALA A 120 -0.82 -11.34 10.85
CA ALA A 120 0.13 -11.54 11.94
C ALA A 120 -0.53 -11.50 13.31
N ASN A 121 -1.53 -10.63 13.48
CA ASN A 121 -2.19 -10.38 14.76
C ASN A 121 -3.41 -11.28 15.03
N ILE A 122 -3.71 -12.27 14.18
CA ILE A 122 -4.79 -13.23 14.43
C ILE A 122 -4.50 -14.02 15.71
N GLY A 123 -5.41 -13.93 16.70
CA GLY A 123 -5.33 -14.64 17.97
C GLY A 123 -4.36 -14.03 18.99
N ARG A 124 -3.87 -12.82 18.78
CA ARG A 124 -3.09 -12.06 19.77
C ARG A 124 -4.00 -11.15 20.59
N GLU A 125 -3.69 -11.02 21.88
CA GLU A 125 -4.32 -10.03 22.75
C GLU A 125 -3.70 -8.65 22.55
N GLU A 126 -2.37 -8.59 22.40
CA GLU A 126 -1.62 -7.38 22.15
C GLU A 126 -1.22 -7.26 20.70
N TYR A 127 -1.41 -6.06 20.13
CA TYR A 127 -1.09 -5.77 18.73
C TYR A 127 0.43 -5.68 18.51
N LYS A 128 0.96 -6.53 17.64
CA LYS A 128 2.35 -6.48 17.18
C LYS A 128 2.44 -5.70 15.87
N ARG A 129 3.32 -4.73 15.83
CA ARG A 129 3.52 -3.89 14.64
C ARG A 129 4.19 -4.69 13.53
N VAL A 130 3.58 -4.66 12.34
CA VAL A 130 4.15 -5.23 11.12
C VAL A 130 4.47 -4.11 10.15
N VAL A 131 5.68 -4.11 9.62
CA VAL A 131 6.15 -3.19 8.60
C VAL A 131 6.47 -4.00 7.35
N VAL A 132 5.89 -3.64 6.22
CA VAL A 132 6.20 -4.22 4.92
C VAL A 132 6.86 -3.15 4.07
N ASP A 133 8.06 -3.43 3.57
CA ASP A 133 8.76 -2.53 2.65
C ASP A 133 9.21 -3.27 1.39
N CYS A 134 9.40 -2.53 0.32
CA CYS A 134 9.84 -3.05 -0.96
C CYS A 134 11.06 -2.25 -1.41
N GLU A 135 12.26 -2.88 -1.32
CA GLU A 135 13.53 -2.30 -1.80
C GLU A 135 13.78 -0.88 -1.25
N GLN A 136 13.47 -0.64 0.02
CA GLN A 136 13.61 0.67 0.68
C GLN A 136 12.83 1.80 -0.02
N TYR A 137 11.68 1.45 -0.61
CA TYR A 137 10.86 2.40 -1.36
C TYR A 137 10.50 3.65 -0.57
N ARG A 138 10.15 3.50 0.73
CA ARG A 138 9.71 4.63 1.56
C ARG A 138 10.80 5.69 1.70
N GLU A 139 12.04 5.27 1.91
CA GLU A 139 13.19 6.17 1.99
C GLU A 139 13.48 6.84 0.63
N HIS A 140 13.51 6.08 -0.45
CA HIS A 140 13.67 6.60 -1.80
C HIS A 140 12.57 7.57 -2.19
N ARG A 141 11.35 7.30 -1.78
CA ARG A 141 10.20 8.17 -2.02
C ARG A 141 10.33 9.49 -1.28
N GLU A 142 10.72 9.45 -0.01
CA GLU A 142 10.96 10.64 0.79
C GLU A 142 12.03 11.55 0.17
N GLN A 143 13.17 10.97 -0.24
CA GLN A 143 14.23 11.70 -0.92
C GLN A 143 13.74 12.32 -2.25
N THR A 144 12.87 11.61 -2.97
CA THR A 144 12.28 12.11 -4.22
C THR A 144 11.35 13.29 -3.94
N LEU A 145 10.55 13.23 -2.88
CA LEU A 145 9.67 14.33 -2.46
C LEU A 145 10.45 15.55 -2.01
N LYS A 146 11.55 15.38 -1.26
CA LYS A 146 12.46 16.47 -0.88
C LYS A 146 13.06 17.16 -2.10
N ARG A 147 13.56 16.38 -3.07
CA ARG A 147 14.08 16.93 -4.34
C ARG A 147 13.01 17.64 -5.16
N LEU A 148 11.80 17.10 -5.19
CA LEU A 148 10.65 17.71 -5.87
C LEU A 148 10.27 19.04 -5.22
N ALA A 149 10.22 19.10 -3.89
CA ALA A 149 9.90 20.31 -3.13
C ALA A 149 10.84 21.46 -3.50
N ASN A 150 12.15 21.22 -3.46
CA ASN A 150 13.16 22.24 -3.80
C ASN A 150 13.02 22.72 -5.26
N LYS A 151 12.87 21.80 -6.23
CA LYS A 151 12.64 22.16 -7.64
C LYS A 151 11.38 23.00 -7.84
N LEU A 152 10.33 22.75 -7.09
CA LEU A 152 9.08 23.51 -7.17
C LEU A 152 9.19 24.87 -6.48
N ALA A 153 9.98 24.98 -5.40
CA ALA A 153 10.30 26.27 -4.79
C ALA A 153 11.05 27.16 -5.78
N GLU A 154 12.13 26.69 -6.37
CA GLU A 154 12.88 27.41 -7.41
C GLU A 154 11.97 27.81 -8.59
N LYS A 155 11.11 26.91 -9.04
CA LYS A 155 10.16 27.17 -10.12
C LYS A 155 9.15 28.26 -9.74
N ALA A 156 8.60 28.23 -8.53
CA ALA A 156 7.66 29.21 -8.03
C ALA A 156 8.31 30.61 -7.95
N VAL A 157 9.51 30.71 -7.40
CA VAL A 157 10.29 31.94 -7.33
C VAL A 157 10.60 32.50 -8.71
N ARG A 158 11.13 31.68 -9.61
CA ARG A 158 11.46 32.08 -10.99
C ARG A 158 10.23 32.59 -11.77
N LEU A 159 9.09 31.93 -11.61
CA LEU A 159 7.87 32.31 -12.30
C LEU A 159 7.12 33.47 -11.62
N GLY A 160 7.38 33.71 -10.33
CA GLY A 160 6.66 34.69 -9.49
C GLY A 160 5.16 34.36 -9.37
N ARG A 161 4.80 33.05 -9.33
CA ARG A 161 3.43 32.59 -9.22
C ARG A 161 3.31 31.34 -8.36
N LYS A 162 2.13 31.11 -7.82
CA LYS A 162 1.80 29.88 -7.10
C LYS A 162 1.97 28.65 -7.99
N VAL A 163 2.51 27.58 -7.43
CA VAL A 163 2.65 26.27 -8.08
C VAL A 163 1.95 25.23 -7.25
N SER A 164 0.94 24.57 -7.82
CA SER A 164 0.19 23.50 -7.17
C SER A 164 0.78 22.14 -7.55
N LEU A 165 0.85 21.24 -6.55
CA LEU A 165 1.22 19.85 -6.74
C LEU A 165 -0.03 18.99 -7.00
N GLU A 166 0.21 17.74 -7.38
CA GLU A 166 -0.87 16.74 -7.45
C GLU A 166 -1.35 16.36 -6.03
N PRO A 167 -2.60 15.90 -5.87
CA PRO A 167 -3.09 15.35 -4.61
C PRO A 167 -2.17 14.27 -4.07
N MET A 168 -1.93 14.26 -2.76
CA MET A 168 -1.03 13.32 -2.11
C MET A 168 -1.45 13.06 -0.66
N THR A 169 -0.91 12.00 -0.07
CA THR A 169 -1.23 11.59 1.29
C THR A 169 -0.85 12.66 2.32
N PRO A 170 -1.45 12.67 3.52
CA PRO A 170 -1.07 13.59 4.58
C PRO A 170 0.41 13.52 4.97
N TYR A 171 0.98 12.32 4.93
CA TYR A 171 2.39 12.09 5.22
C TYR A 171 3.30 12.74 4.16
N GLU A 172 3.04 12.54 2.88
CA GLU A 172 3.80 13.17 1.79
C GLU A 172 3.71 14.70 1.84
N ARG A 173 2.52 15.24 2.16
CA ARG A 173 2.32 16.68 2.32
C ARG A 173 3.16 17.23 3.47
N ARG A 174 3.30 16.49 4.58
CA ARG A 174 4.13 16.87 5.71
C ARG A 174 5.61 16.92 5.33
N ILE A 175 6.11 15.95 4.56
CA ILE A 175 7.50 15.94 4.07
C ILE A 175 7.80 17.20 3.27
N ILE A 176 6.96 17.55 2.30
CA ILE A 176 7.16 18.75 1.47
C ILE A 176 7.09 20.02 2.30
N HIS A 177 6.12 20.10 3.22
CA HIS A 177 5.98 21.25 4.11
C HIS A 177 7.22 21.42 5.01
N ALA A 178 7.69 20.34 5.63
CA ALA A 178 8.89 20.35 6.47
C ALA A 178 10.15 20.70 5.67
N THR A 179 10.28 20.20 4.43
CA THR A 179 11.44 20.51 3.57
C THR A 179 11.52 21.99 3.22
N LEU A 180 10.39 22.67 3.09
CA LEU A 180 10.33 24.09 2.70
C LEU A 180 10.02 25.05 3.86
N ALA A 181 9.92 24.53 5.10
CA ALA A 181 9.58 25.35 6.29
C ALA A 181 10.60 26.46 6.52
N ASP A 182 11.90 26.15 6.36
CA ASP A 182 13.00 27.08 6.60
C ASP A 182 13.36 27.95 5.38
N SER A 183 12.59 27.82 4.28
CA SER A 183 12.86 28.61 3.09
C SER A 183 12.40 30.06 3.25
N ALA A 184 13.34 31.00 3.11
CA ALA A 184 13.03 32.43 3.12
C ALA A 184 12.27 32.90 1.85
N GLU A 185 12.26 32.14 0.77
CA GLU A 185 11.76 32.58 -0.54
C GLU A 185 10.32 32.13 -0.84
N VAL A 186 9.86 31.06 -0.16
CA VAL A 186 8.55 30.46 -0.43
C VAL A 186 7.81 30.11 0.86
N LYS A 187 6.48 30.07 0.75
CA LYS A 187 5.57 29.52 1.77
C LYS A 187 4.80 28.37 1.17
N THR A 188 4.39 27.42 2.00
CA THR A 188 3.57 26.30 1.57
C THR A 188 2.20 26.31 2.24
N ALA A 189 1.16 25.99 1.50
CA ALA A 189 -0.20 25.86 1.99
C ALA A 189 -0.79 24.52 1.51
N SER A 190 -1.60 23.86 2.34
CA SER A 190 -2.31 22.64 1.97
C SER A 190 -3.75 22.98 1.67
N GLU A 191 -4.18 22.79 0.41
CA GLU A 191 -5.50 23.15 -0.10
C GLU A 191 -6.29 21.91 -0.56
N GLY A 192 -7.64 22.04 -0.64
CA GLY A 192 -8.53 20.96 -1.05
C GLY A 192 -9.06 20.13 0.12
N LYS A 193 -9.83 19.08 -0.21
CA LYS A 193 -10.40 18.11 0.73
C LYS A 193 -9.91 16.71 0.37
N GLU A 194 -9.71 15.86 1.38
CA GLU A 194 -9.37 14.46 1.15
C GLU A 194 -10.44 13.77 0.26
N PRO A 195 -10.05 12.90 -0.65
CA PRO A 195 -8.69 12.43 -0.97
C PRO A 195 -7.91 13.35 -1.94
N ASN A 196 -8.50 14.45 -2.41
CA ASN A 196 -7.94 15.34 -3.44
C ASN A 196 -7.17 16.53 -2.84
N ARG A 197 -6.68 16.42 -1.61
CA ARG A 197 -5.93 17.48 -0.95
C ARG A 197 -4.48 17.52 -1.44
N TYR A 198 -3.97 18.72 -1.72
CA TYR A 198 -2.67 18.95 -2.35
C TYR A 198 -1.90 20.11 -1.68
N ILE A 199 -0.63 20.25 -2.01
CA ILE A 199 0.20 21.38 -1.57
C ILE A 199 0.29 22.43 -2.68
N VAL A 200 0.29 23.68 -2.24
CA VAL A 200 0.57 24.87 -3.06
C VAL A 200 1.83 25.53 -2.52
N VAL A 201 2.81 25.73 -3.39
CA VAL A 201 4.03 26.49 -3.09
C VAL A 201 3.81 27.93 -3.55
N ILE A 202 3.96 28.87 -2.62
CA ILE A 202 3.66 30.30 -2.79
C ILE A 202 4.97 31.08 -2.65
N PRO A 203 5.49 31.70 -3.71
CA PRO A 203 6.71 32.48 -3.60
C PRO A 203 6.42 33.85 -2.96
N ASN A 204 7.39 34.39 -2.21
CA ASN A 204 7.27 35.70 -1.58
C ASN A 204 7.28 36.85 -2.60
N ASN A 205 7.84 36.65 -3.80
CA ASN A 205 7.90 37.60 -4.92
C ASN A 205 6.73 37.43 -5.91
N LEU A 206 5.50 37.26 -5.41
CA LEU A 206 4.32 37.14 -6.28
C LEU A 206 4.18 38.33 -7.24
N LYS A 207 4.08 38.05 -8.52
CA LYS A 207 3.82 39.08 -9.56
C LYS A 207 2.38 39.60 -9.46
N PRO A 208 2.13 40.89 -9.62
CA PRO A 208 0.78 41.45 -9.63
C PRO A 208 -0.12 40.72 -10.66
N GLY A 209 -1.26 40.22 -10.20
CA GLY A 209 -2.21 39.47 -11.04
C GLY A 209 -1.90 37.97 -11.22
N ALA A 210 -0.82 37.46 -10.66
CA ALA A 210 -0.49 36.00 -10.70
C ALA A 210 -1.52 35.13 -9.91
N ASP A 211 -2.28 35.76 -9.01
CA ASP A 211 -3.36 35.12 -8.21
C ASP A 211 -4.71 35.08 -8.95
N ARG A 212 -4.80 35.59 -10.15
CA ARG A 212 -6.03 35.41 -10.92
C ARG A 212 -6.14 33.97 -11.35
N GLU A 213 -6.66 33.15 -10.44
CA GLU A 213 -7.22 31.85 -10.82
C GLU A 213 -8.09 32.07 -12.06
N ARG A 214 -7.77 31.35 -13.13
CA ARG A 214 -8.67 31.29 -14.27
C ARG A 214 -9.99 30.74 -13.78
N ARG A 215 -10.93 31.58 -13.44
CA ARG A 215 -12.30 31.21 -13.07
C ARG A 215 -12.79 30.18 -14.09
N GLY A 216 -12.87 28.90 -13.69
CA GLY A 216 -13.47 27.80 -14.45
C GLY A 216 -12.54 26.74 -15.02
N GLY A 217 -11.22 26.75 -14.78
CA GLY A 217 -10.32 25.65 -15.19
C GLY A 217 -9.98 24.73 -14.01
N LYS A 218 -10.14 23.42 -14.18
CA LYS A 218 -9.58 22.44 -13.25
C LYS A 218 -8.09 22.71 -13.05
N PRO A 219 -7.52 22.57 -11.83
CA PRO A 219 -6.10 22.79 -11.59
C PRO A 219 -5.28 21.95 -12.58
N ARG A 220 -4.43 22.61 -13.36
CA ARG A 220 -3.44 21.93 -14.21
C ARG A 220 -2.31 21.51 -13.31
N PHE A 221 -2.32 20.25 -12.90
CA PHE A 221 -1.16 19.64 -12.26
C PHE A 221 -0.02 19.56 -13.27
N ASP A 222 1.12 20.14 -12.92
CA ASP A 222 2.32 20.12 -13.75
C ASP A 222 2.95 18.73 -13.67
N LYS A 223 2.51 17.83 -14.54
CA LYS A 223 3.12 16.49 -14.63
C LYS A 223 4.60 16.65 -15.00
N PRO A 224 5.52 16.01 -14.27
CA PRO A 224 6.90 15.94 -14.72
C PRO A 224 6.91 15.24 -16.08
N ARG A 225 7.40 15.94 -17.10
CA ARG A 225 7.67 15.33 -18.40
C ARG A 225 8.86 14.40 -18.20
N TYR A 226 8.61 13.14 -17.96
CA TYR A 226 9.62 12.10 -18.14
C TYR A 226 9.97 12.10 -19.62
N ARG A 227 11.12 12.68 -19.92
CA ARG A 227 11.77 12.55 -21.21
C ARG A 227 12.29 11.10 -21.25
N SER A 228 11.49 10.23 -21.86
CA SER A 228 11.98 8.92 -22.24
C SER A 228 13.00 9.13 -23.35
N ASP A 229 14.30 9.12 -23.02
CA ASP A 229 15.36 8.93 -23.99
C ASP A 229 15.26 7.50 -24.55
N ARG A 230 14.27 7.28 -25.41
CA ARG A 230 14.30 6.16 -26.33
C ARG A 230 15.15 6.60 -27.53
N ARG A 231 16.44 6.36 -27.44
CA ARG A 231 17.28 6.11 -28.62
C ARG A 231 16.95 4.71 -29.11
N ASP A 232 16.00 4.62 -30.01
CA ASP A 232 15.91 3.47 -30.90
C ASP A 232 16.03 3.98 -32.31
N GLY A 233 17.17 3.65 -32.94
CA GLY A 233 17.42 3.83 -34.34
C GLY A 233 16.50 2.90 -35.13
N TYR A 234 15.69 3.49 -35.96
CA TYR A 234 15.09 2.78 -37.07
C TYR A 234 15.53 3.42 -38.38
N GLU A 235 16.18 2.59 -39.19
CA GLU A 235 16.60 2.86 -40.53
C GLU A 235 15.45 3.36 -41.41
N LYS A 236 15.73 4.45 -42.15
CA LYS A 236 14.93 4.90 -43.27
C LYS A 236 14.84 3.82 -44.34
N LYS A 237 13.65 3.33 -44.62
CA LYS A 237 13.31 2.75 -45.94
C LYS A 237 12.54 3.79 -46.72
N GLU A 238 13.16 4.15 -47.87
CA GLU A 238 12.58 4.99 -48.91
C GLU A 238 11.43 4.32 -49.63
N GLY A 239 10.51 5.16 -50.10
CA GLY A 239 9.68 4.89 -51.26
C GLY A 239 8.21 4.72 -50.92
N TYR A 240 7.40 5.75 -51.23
CA TYR A 240 6.24 5.58 -52.09
C TYR A 240 5.62 6.98 -52.44
N GLU A 241 5.42 7.13 -53.67
CA GLU A 241 4.92 8.14 -54.57
C GLU A 241 3.77 9.08 -54.11
N LYS A 242 3.92 10.33 -54.60
CA LYS A 242 2.88 11.37 -54.70
C LYS A 242 1.65 10.85 -55.44
N ARG A 243 0.49 11.12 -54.91
CA ARG A 243 -0.74 11.30 -55.69
C ARG A 243 -1.39 12.60 -55.29
N GLU A 244 -1.40 13.52 -56.26
CA GLU A 244 -2.22 14.72 -56.30
C GLU A 244 -3.69 14.36 -56.50
N GLY A 245 -4.58 15.03 -55.77
CA GLY A 245 -6.02 14.94 -55.94
C GLY A 245 -6.69 16.18 -55.40
N LYS A 246 -6.97 17.10 -56.32
CA LYS A 246 -7.83 18.29 -56.16
C LYS A 246 -9.26 17.89 -55.76
N GLY A 247 -9.92 18.71 -54.94
CA GLY A 247 -11.36 18.66 -54.74
C GLY A 247 -11.80 19.56 -53.59
N GLY A 248 -12.10 20.81 -53.86
CA GLY A 248 -12.85 21.67 -52.98
C GLY A 248 -14.33 21.34 -53.05
N TYR A 249 -15.09 21.75 -52.06
CA TYR A 249 -16.52 22.10 -51.98
C TYR A 249 -16.83 22.33 -50.52
N ASP A 250 -17.08 23.52 -50.14
CA ASP A 250 -18.33 24.26 -50.11
C ASP A 250 -19.06 24.21 -48.76
N ARG A 251 -19.30 25.39 -48.30
CA ARG A 251 -20.00 25.76 -47.07
C ARG A 251 -21.47 25.28 -47.11
N ARG A 252 -21.96 24.61 -46.08
CA ARG A 252 -23.38 24.73 -45.69
C ARG A 252 -23.54 24.77 -44.19
N ARG A 253 -24.02 25.90 -43.72
CA ARG A 253 -24.72 26.09 -42.43
C ARG A 253 -25.92 25.13 -42.39
N GLY A 254 -26.00 24.37 -41.29
CA GLY A 254 -27.14 23.53 -40.94
C GLY A 254 -27.51 23.74 -39.49
N ASP A 255 -28.48 24.58 -39.30
CA ASP A 255 -29.27 24.78 -38.08
C ASP A 255 -29.90 23.43 -37.70
N ARG A 256 -29.65 22.89 -36.52
CA ARG A 256 -30.42 21.76 -35.96
C ARG A 256 -30.82 22.02 -34.54
N ARG A 257 -32.11 22.13 -34.43
CA ARG A 257 -33.02 22.27 -33.30
C ARG A 257 -32.68 21.33 -32.12
N ARG A 258 -32.84 21.90 -30.93
CA ARG A 258 -32.91 21.21 -29.66
C ARG A 258 -34.12 20.29 -29.64
N ASP A 259 -33.91 19.00 -29.44
CA ASP A 259 -34.96 18.07 -29.00
C ASP A 259 -34.78 17.86 -27.50
N ASP A 260 -35.73 18.37 -26.76
CA ASP A 260 -35.98 18.05 -25.34
C ASP A 260 -36.52 16.63 -25.22
N LYS A 261 -35.77 15.74 -24.56
CA LYS A 261 -36.31 14.49 -24.00
C LYS A 261 -36.27 14.52 -22.49
N PRO A 262 -37.39 14.15 -21.82
CA PRO A 262 -37.49 14.20 -20.37
C PRO A 262 -36.63 13.12 -19.71
N ARG A 263 -35.89 13.51 -18.69
CA ARG A 263 -35.12 12.60 -17.81
C ARG A 263 -36.06 11.86 -16.88
N ALA A 264 -36.03 10.56 -16.93
CA ALA A 264 -36.68 9.67 -15.99
C ALA A 264 -36.15 9.86 -14.56
N SER A 265 -37.11 9.89 -13.61
CA SER A 265 -36.96 10.07 -12.19
C SER A 265 -36.03 9.04 -11.53
N GLY A 266 -35.16 9.57 -10.64
CA GLY A 266 -34.15 8.81 -9.92
C GLY A 266 -34.69 7.86 -8.88
N LEU A 267 -33.94 6.77 -8.73
CA LEU A 267 -33.99 5.88 -7.57
C LEU A 267 -33.28 6.51 -6.37
N PRO A 268 -33.74 6.30 -5.13
CA PRO A 268 -33.15 6.90 -3.95
C PRO A 268 -31.76 6.31 -3.66
N ARG A 269 -30.79 7.20 -3.43
CA ARG A 269 -29.47 6.87 -2.95
C ARG A 269 -29.57 6.26 -1.56
N SER A 270 -29.31 4.97 -1.42
CA SER A 270 -29.04 4.35 -0.13
C SER A 270 -27.82 5.02 0.52
N GLN A 271 -27.97 5.45 1.75
CA GLN A 271 -26.90 5.97 2.59
C GLN A 271 -25.85 4.85 2.80
N ARG A 272 -24.78 4.89 2.03
CA ARG A 272 -23.56 4.14 2.35
C ARG A 272 -22.77 4.99 3.33
N GLN A 273 -22.78 4.58 4.58
CA GLN A 273 -21.83 5.08 5.58
C GLN A 273 -20.42 4.73 5.11
N PRO A 274 -19.46 5.65 5.16
CA PRO A 274 -18.07 5.33 4.85
C PRO A 274 -17.48 4.54 6.02
N PHE A 275 -17.20 3.26 5.77
CA PHE A 275 -16.42 2.42 6.67
C PHE A 275 -14.93 2.73 6.44
N PHE A 276 -14.44 3.77 7.08
CA PHE A 276 -13.02 4.01 7.29
C PHE A 276 -12.83 4.57 8.68
N GLY A 277 -12.67 3.66 9.62
CA GLY A 277 -12.15 3.98 10.94
C GLY A 277 -10.72 4.51 10.80
N THR A 278 -10.51 5.73 11.23
CA THR A 278 -9.20 6.33 11.44
C THR A 278 -8.50 5.54 12.56
N PHE A 279 -7.65 4.57 12.17
CA PHE A 279 -6.82 3.84 13.10
C PHE A 279 -5.44 4.52 13.21
N LEU A 280 -5.43 5.67 13.87
CA LEU A 280 -4.22 6.24 14.48
C LEU A 280 -4.66 6.80 15.84
N GLY A 281 -4.72 5.91 16.82
CA GLY A 281 -4.89 6.27 18.21
C GLY A 281 -3.71 7.08 18.70
N ASN A 282 -3.94 8.36 18.91
CA ASN A 282 -3.04 9.22 19.69
C ASN A 282 -3.39 9.00 21.15
N SER A 283 -2.69 8.10 21.82
CA SER A 283 -2.80 7.89 23.26
C SER A 283 -2.04 9.00 24.00
N ASN A 284 -2.71 10.12 24.25
CA ASN A 284 -2.35 11.09 25.26
C ASN A 284 -3.63 11.66 25.87
N ASP A 285 -4.40 10.82 26.54
CA ASP A 285 -5.38 11.27 27.53
C ASP A 285 -4.79 11.01 28.92
N VAL A 286 -4.15 12.06 29.41
CA VAL A 286 -3.79 12.19 30.83
C VAL A 286 -5.10 12.31 31.61
N LYS A 287 -5.41 11.29 32.42
CA LYS A 287 -6.46 11.35 33.44
C LYS A 287 -6.13 12.48 34.40
N LYS A 288 -6.99 13.47 34.44
CA LYS A 288 -7.10 14.38 35.59
C LYS A 288 -7.96 13.69 36.63
N ASP A 289 -7.34 13.24 37.70
CA ASP A 289 -8.04 12.88 38.93
C ASP A 289 -8.60 14.17 39.53
N GLU A 290 -9.90 14.29 39.57
CA GLU A 290 -10.58 15.27 40.42
C GLU A 290 -10.81 14.63 41.79
N ASP A 291 -9.94 15.04 42.75
CA ASP A 291 -10.25 14.95 44.16
C ASP A 291 -11.46 15.82 44.46
N LYS A 292 -12.52 15.23 44.96
CA LYS A 292 -13.52 15.89 45.81
C LYS A 292 -13.64 15.13 47.10
N GLN A 293 -13.08 15.79 48.10
CA GLN A 293 -13.43 15.60 49.51
C GLN A 293 -14.92 15.88 49.70
N ASP A 294 -15.61 15.00 50.40
CA ASP A 294 -16.32 15.23 51.67
C ASP A 294 -16.61 13.89 52.33
#